data_d1fef5c83f439d2860e690069bbb5d03
#
_entry.id   d1fef5c83f439d2860e690069bbb5d03
#
_cell.length_a   1.000
_cell.length_b   1.000
_cell.length_c   1.000
_cell.angle_alpha   90.00
_cell.angle_beta   90.00
_cell.angle_gamma   90.00
#
_symmetry.space_group_name_H-M   'P 1'
#
loop_
_entity.id
_entity.type
_entity.pdbx_description
1 polymer ?
#
loop_
_entity_poly.entity_id
_entity_poly.type
_entity_poly.pdbx_seq_one_letter_code
_entity_poly.pdbx_strand_id
1 'polypeptide(L)'
;SDVAGHSEATTFDYQMGIGLSTSFTGEDSLDVAIDIGGGDPAAQSISAAAMGLDANKGVLTVDGVTYSFPVGGASVIVGDATDISAAYTGACSYSAFLDYMGNCGTGNSVGVGGSGATPAVSYAFESGFSLAGGISSPQDEILGEGGTDIVGVEGAYTADSWGASLAYTDAEETTYWGL
;
A
#
# COMPACT_ATOMS: atom_id res chain seq x y z
N SER A 1 -1.42 28.44 18.97
CA SER A 1 -2.64 27.59 18.98
C SER A 1 -2.19 26.16 19.20
N ASP A 2 -2.48 25.64 20.38
CA ASP A 2 -2.17 24.26 20.74
C ASP A 2 -2.90 23.34 19.77
N VAL A 3 -2.14 22.59 18.99
CA VAL A 3 -2.68 21.46 18.25
C VAL A 3 -2.92 20.39 19.29
N ALA A 4 -4.18 20.14 19.65
CA ALA A 4 -4.56 19.24 20.73
C ALA A 4 -3.92 17.87 20.52
N GLY A 5 -3.14 17.43 21.51
CA GLY A 5 -2.57 16.08 21.59
C GLY A 5 -1.07 15.98 21.26
N HIS A 6 -0.38 17.05 20.91
CA HIS A 6 1.07 17.01 20.67
C HIS A 6 1.85 17.63 21.83
N SER A 7 2.98 17.00 22.18
CA SER A 7 3.89 17.50 23.20
C SER A 7 4.67 18.73 22.69
N GLU A 8 4.83 19.75 23.53
CA GLU A 8 5.74 20.87 23.26
C GLU A 8 7.22 20.49 23.49
N ALA A 9 7.49 19.27 23.94
CA ALA A 9 8.84 18.77 24.18
C ALA A 9 9.57 18.46 22.85
N THR A 10 10.88 18.58 22.87
CA THR A 10 11.71 18.05 21.77
C THR A 10 11.65 16.53 21.79
N THR A 11 11.20 15.95 20.68
CA THR A 11 11.13 14.50 20.50
C THR A 11 12.23 14.04 19.54
N PHE A 12 12.61 12.78 19.65
CA PHE A 12 13.45 12.10 18.69
C PHE A 12 12.66 10.91 18.15
N ASP A 13 12.18 11.06 16.94
CA ASP A 13 11.38 10.05 16.27
C ASP A 13 12.19 9.41 15.15
N TYR A 14 12.10 8.12 15.01
CA TYR A 14 12.75 7.36 13.93
C TYR A 14 11.88 6.18 13.52
N GLN A 15 12.06 5.75 12.28
CA GLN A 15 11.53 4.51 11.75
C GLN A 15 12.65 3.73 11.07
N MET A 16 12.62 2.43 11.18
CA MET A 16 13.47 1.50 10.44
C MET A 16 12.59 0.44 9.79
N GLY A 17 12.64 0.37 8.47
CA GLY A 17 11.99 -0.70 7.70
C GLY A 17 13.00 -1.78 7.34
N ILE A 18 12.59 -3.04 7.44
CA ILE A 18 13.35 -4.22 7.01
C ILE A 18 12.52 -4.93 5.95
N GLY A 19 13.01 -4.96 4.72
CA GLY A 19 12.43 -5.75 3.64
C GLY A 19 13.18 -7.08 3.49
N LEU A 20 12.43 -8.16 3.46
CA LEU A 20 12.94 -9.50 3.14
C LEU A 20 12.27 -9.95 1.85
N SER A 21 13.06 -10.38 0.88
CA SER A 21 12.55 -10.89 -0.40
C SER A 21 13.21 -12.22 -0.74
N THR A 22 12.41 -13.18 -1.16
CA THR A 22 12.89 -14.48 -1.63
C THR A 22 12.03 -15.00 -2.77
N SER A 23 12.58 -15.88 -3.57
CA SER A 23 11.88 -16.59 -4.64
C SER A 23 12.05 -18.09 -4.48
N PHE A 24 11.02 -18.85 -4.80
CA PHE A 24 11.05 -20.32 -4.77
C PHE A 24 11.26 -20.91 -6.17
N THR A 25 10.79 -20.24 -7.21
CA THR A 25 10.83 -20.72 -8.59
C THR A 25 11.76 -19.91 -9.48
N GLY A 26 12.16 -18.71 -9.04
CA GLY A 26 12.92 -17.74 -9.81
C GLY A 26 12.04 -16.78 -10.63
N GLU A 27 10.74 -17.02 -10.69
CA GLU A 27 9.75 -16.17 -11.38
C GLU A 27 8.69 -15.60 -10.39
N ASP A 28 8.75 -16.01 -9.15
CA ASP A 28 7.89 -15.58 -8.05
C ASP A 28 8.65 -14.74 -7.04
N SER A 29 7.96 -14.03 -6.18
CA SER A 29 8.53 -13.30 -5.05
C SER A 29 7.68 -13.45 -3.81
N LEU A 30 8.30 -13.81 -2.69
CA LEU A 30 7.74 -13.65 -1.36
C LEU A 30 8.45 -12.48 -0.69
N ASP A 31 7.69 -11.44 -0.41
CA ASP A 31 8.17 -10.21 0.19
C ASP A 31 7.55 -10.03 1.57
N VAL A 32 8.37 -9.71 2.56
CA VAL A 32 7.95 -9.42 3.93
C VAL A 32 8.51 -8.08 4.34
N ALA A 33 7.63 -7.15 4.71
CA ALA A 33 7.98 -5.88 5.29
C ALA A 33 7.83 -5.92 6.81
N ILE A 34 8.82 -5.42 7.52
CA ILE A 34 8.84 -5.34 8.98
C ILE A 34 9.27 -3.94 9.37
N ASP A 35 8.49 -3.30 10.23
CA ASP A 35 8.76 -1.96 10.71
C ASP A 35 9.04 -1.91 12.21
N ILE A 36 9.94 -0.97 12.56
CA ILE A 36 10.20 -0.57 13.94
C ILE A 36 10.16 0.96 13.99
N GLY A 37 9.31 1.54 14.82
CA GLY A 37 9.29 2.98 15.04
C GLY A 37 9.68 3.34 16.48
N GLY A 38 10.55 4.34 16.64
CA GLY A 38 10.86 4.92 17.94
C GLY A 38 9.88 6.01 18.31
N GLY A 39 9.61 6.14 19.60
CA GLY A 39 8.70 7.16 20.12
C GLY A 39 7.40 6.59 20.69
N ASP A 40 6.59 7.47 21.25
CA ASP A 40 5.26 7.15 21.74
C ASP A 40 4.21 7.72 20.76
N PRO A 41 3.30 6.92 20.21
CA PRO A 41 2.25 7.41 19.30
C PRO A 41 1.45 8.59 19.88
N ALA A 42 1.26 8.62 21.20
CA ALA A 42 0.55 9.71 21.88
C ALA A 42 1.38 10.99 22.02
N ALA A 43 2.71 10.90 21.87
CA ALA A 43 3.65 12.02 22.01
C ALA A 43 4.42 12.31 20.71
N GLN A 44 4.08 11.64 19.63
CA GLN A 44 4.72 11.81 18.33
C GLN A 44 4.66 13.27 17.87
N SER A 45 5.74 13.78 17.33
CA SER A 45 5.79 15.14 16.78
C SER A 45 4.85 15.27 15.58
N ILE A 46 4.34 16.49 15.34
CA ILE A 46 3.55 16.79 14.13
C ILE A 46 4.37 16.48 12.87
N SER A 47 5.67 16.74 12.89
CA SER A 47 6.54 16.47 11.74
C SER A 47 6.69 14.96 11.49
N ALA A 48 6.84 14.16 12.53
CA ALA A 48 6.92 12.71 12.41
C ALA A 48 5.61 12.11 11.91
N ALA A 49 4.46 12.55 12.43
CA ALA A 49 3.15 12.14 11.96
C ALA A 49 2.90 12.55 10.50
N ALA A 50 3.33 13.76 10.10
CA ALA A 50 3.21 14.23 8.71
C ALA A 50 4.12 13.49 7.73
N MET A 51 5.23 12.90 8.22
CA MET A 51 6.12 12.05 7.43
C MET A 51 5.70 10.57 7.44
N GLY A 52 4.61 10.23 8.12
CA GLY A 52 4.14 8.85 8.22
C GLY A 52 5.06 7.93 9.01
N LEU A 53 5.84 8.47 9.96
CA LEU A 53 6.70 7.65 10.80
C LEU A 53 5.86 6.87 11.83
N ASP A 54 6.06 5.56 11.88
CA ASP A 54 5.38 4.69 12.83
C ASP A 54 6.02 4.75 14.20
N ALA A 55 5.29 5.33 15.16
CA ALA A 55 5.70 5.33 16.55
C ALA A 55 5.08 4.13 17.28
N ASN A 56 5.80 3.02 17.34
CA ASN A 56 5.34 1.77 17.98
C ASN A 56 6.15 1.34 19.20
N LYS A 57 6.81 2.31 19.85
CA LYS A 57 7.64 2.09 21.06
C LYS A 57 8.78 1.09 20.87
N GLY A 58 9.31 0.98 19.65
CA GLY A 58 10.39 0.06 19.33
C GLY A 58 9.97 -1.40 19.21
N VAL A 59 8.69 -1.67 19.03
CA VAL A 59 8.19 -3.03 18.77
C VAL A 59 8.33 -3.34 17.29
N LEU A 60 8.83 -4.52 16.96
CA LEU A 60 8.80 -5.04 15.58
C LEU A 60 7.37 -5.40 15.21
N THR A 61 6.90 -4.83 14.11
CA THR A 61 5.59 -5.15 13.52
C THR A 61 5.76 -5.62 12.09
N VAL A 62 5.00 -6.63 11.70
CA VAL A 62 4.90 -7.01 10.29
C VAL A 62 4.01 -5.97 9.63
N ASP A 63 4.55 -5.31 8.60
CA ASP A 63 3.87 -4.27 7.83
C ASP A 63 3.29 -4.80 6.51
N GLY A 64 3.69 -5.96 6.10
CA GLY A 64 3.12 -6.65 4.95
C GLY A 64 3.80 -7.97 4.66
N VAL A 65 3.00 -8.92 4.18
CA VAL A 65 3.47 -10.18 3.62
C VAL A 65 2.77 -10.37 2.28
N THR A 66 3.53 -10.39 1.19
CA THR A 66 2.98 -10.58 -0.16
C THR A 66 3.70 -11.70 -0.88
N TYR A 67 2.94 -12.53 -1.55
CA TYR A 67 3.47 -13.53 -2.47
C TYR A 67 2.93 -13.26 -3.87
N SER A 68 3.81 -12.99 -4.80
CA SER A 68 3.49 -12.71 -6.18
C SER A 68 4.05 -13.78 -7.10
N PHE A 69 3.26 -14.21 -8.08
CA PHE A 69 3.65 -15.23 -9.05
C PHE A 69 2.96 -15.05 -10.39
N PRO A 70 3.62 -15.44 -11.50
CA PRO A 70 3.05 -15.31 -12.83
C PRO A 70 2.05 -16.43 -13.13
N VAL A 71 0.95 -16.07 -13.79
CA VAL A 71 -0.03 -17.03 -14.34
C VAL A 71 -0.43 -16.57 -15.73
N GLY A 72 0.07 -17.25 -16.77
CA GLY A 72 -0.32 -16.97 -18.15
C GLY A 72 -0.07 -15.53 -18.62
N GLY A 73 0.98 -14.87 -18.12
CA GLY A 73 1.32 -13.46 -18.43
C GLY A 73 0.69 -12.44 -17.49
N ALA A 74 -0.24 -12.85 -16.63
CA ALA A 74 -0.70 -12.03 -15.52
C ALA A 74 0.21 -12.23 -14.31
N SER A 75 0.29 -11.23 -13.44
CA SER A 75 0.87 -11.34 -12.10
C SER A 75 -0.26 -11.49 -11.08
N VAL A 76 -0.22 -12.55 -10.31
CA VAL A 76 -1.14 -12.79 -9.20
C VAL A 76 -0.43 -12.45 -7.90
N ILE A 77 -1.10 -11.74 -7.03
CA ILE A 77 -0.61 -11.35 -5.69
C ILE A 77 -1.59 -11.90 -4.67
N VAL A 78 -1.06 -12.52 -3.64
CA VAL A 78 -1.80 -12.87 -2.43
C VAL A 78 -1.00 -12.41 -1.23
N GLY A 79 -1.65 -11.77 -0.27
CA GLY A 79 -0.93 -11.21 0.87
C GLY A 79 -1.82 -11.02 2.08
N ASP A 80 -1.14 -10.64 3.16
CA ASP A 80 -1.72 -10.22 4.41
C ASP A 80 -1.02 -8.95 4.88
N ALA A 81 -1.69 -8.14 5.68
CA ALA A 81 -1.24 -6.79 6.05
C ALA A 81 -0.88 -5.93 4.82
N THR A 82 -1.58 -6.13 3.72
CA THR A 82 -1.44 -5.40 2.45
C THR A 82 -2.80 -5.06 1.87
N ASP A 83 -2.84 -4.32 0.78
CA ASP A 83 -4.07 -3.96 0.09
C ASP A 83 -3.95 -4.12 -1.44
N ILE A 84 -5.04 -3.90 -2.15
CA ILE A 84 -5.13 -4.09 -3.61
C ILE A 84 -4.13 -3.21 -4.37
N SER A 85 -3.72 -2.07 -3.80
CA SER A 85 -2.79 -1.14 -4.46
C SER A 85 -1.43 -1.77 -4.72
N ALA A 86 -1.08 -2.87 -4.03
CA ALA A 86 0.12 -3.66 -4.31
C ALA A 86 0.16 -4.22 -5.76
N ALA A 87 -1.01 -4.39 -6.39
CA ALA A 87 -1.13 -4.80 -7.79
C ALA A 87 -1.20 -3.63 -8.78
N TYR A 88 -1.34 -2.39 -8.30
CA TYR A 88 -1.55 -1.22 -9.14
C TYR A 88 -0.26 -0.68 -9.73
N THR A 89 -0.38 -0.03 -10.88
CA THR A 89 0.72 0.71 -11.50
C THR A 89 0.73 2.13 -10.93
N GLY A 90 1.56 2.38 -9.93
CA GLY A 90 1.65 3.67 -9.27
C GLY A 90 2.27 4.77 -10.14
N ALA A 91 1.77 6.00 -10.02
CA ALA A 91 2.36 7.18 -10.66
C ALA A 91 3.80 7.46 -10.20
N CYS A 92 4.21 6.88 -9.10
CA CYS A 92 5.55 7.03 -8.51
C CYS A 92 6.63 6.15 -9.10
N SER A 93 6.31 5.33 -10.06
CA SER A 93 7.32 4.59 -10.81
C SER A 93 8.36 5.49 -11.50
N TYR A 94 8.14 6.79 -11.56
CA TYR A 94 9.07 7.76 -12.15
C TYR A 94 10.04 8.41 -11.17
N SER A 95 9.74 8.49 -9.88
CA SER A 95 10.60 9.17 -8.91
C SER A 95 10.25 8.85 -7.45
N ALA A 96 11.19 8.26 -6.73
CA ALA A 96 11.09 8.11 -5.28
C ALA A 96 10.99 9.47 -4.53
N PHE A 97 11.45 10.56 -5.15
CA PHE A 97 11.32 11.90 -4.59
C PHE A 97 9.87 12.38 -4.59
N LEU A 98 9.10 12.03 -5.61
CA LEU A 98 7.67 12.36 -5.66
C LEU A 98 6.89 11.58 -4.59
N ASP A 99 7.27 10.35 -4.31
CA ASP A 99 6.68 9.56 -3.24
C ASP A 99 6.88 10.24 -1.88
N TYR A 100 8.11 10.61 -1.57
CA TYR A 100 8.45 11.27 -0.33
C TYR A 100 7.74 12.63 -0.12
N MET A 101 7.58 13.41 -1.18
CA MET A 101 7.04 14.77 -1.12
C MET A 101 5.53 14.86 -1.32
N GLY A 102 4.93 13.89 -1.98
CA GLY A 102 3.54 13.97 -2.44
C GLY A 102 2.69 12.76 -2.10
N ASN A 103 3.23 11.77 -1.35
CA ASN A 103 2.55 10.50 -1.11
C ASN A 103 1.96 9.97 -2.43
N CYS A 104 2.84 9.72 -3.37
CA CYS A 104 2.53 9.15 -4.67
C CYS A 104 1.72 7.86 -4.49
N GLY A 105 0.80 7.59 -5.30
CA GLY A 105 -0.08 6.47 -5.15
C GLY A 105 -1.36 6.82 -4.38
N THR A 106 -1.44 7.97 -3.70
CA THR A 106 -2.69 8.39 -3.05
C THR A 106 -3.85 8.42 -4.05
N GLY A 107 -3.62 8.87 -5.28
CA GLY A 107 -4.62 8.83 -6.33
C GLY A 107 -4.98 7.42 -6.77
N ASN A 108 -4.01 6.50 -6.83
CA ASN A 108 -4.21 5.12 -7.23
C ASN A 108 -4.78 4.27 -6.09
N SER A 109 -4.33 4.53 -4.86
CA SER A 109 -4.71 3.76 -3.67
C SER A 109 -5.90 4.34 -2.91
N VAL A 110 -6.57 5.33 -3.48
CA VAL A 110 -7.73 5.96 -2.82
C VAL A 110 -8.82 4.93 -2.52
N GLY A 111 -9.24 4.88 -1.27
CA GLY A 111 -10.30 3.99 -0.81
C GLY A 111 -9.91 2.53 -0.63
N VAL A 112 -8.69 2.10 -1.00
CA VAL A 112 -8.23 0.71 -0.76
C VAL A 112 -7.58 0.54 0.62
N GLY A 113 -7.61 1.58 1.46
CA GLY A 113 -7.03 1.56 2.79
C GLY A 113 -7.65 0.51 3.70
N GLY A 114 -6.80 -0.12 4.48
CA GLY A 114 -7.14 -1.25 5.35
C GLY A 114 -6.35 -2.46 4.93
N SER A 115 -5.16 -2.60 5.51
CA SER A 115 -4.31 -3.75 5.27
C SER A 115 -4.91 -5.01 5.86
N GLY A 116 -4.95 -6.08 5.09
CA GLY A 116 -5.48 -7.38 5.50
C GLY A 116 -5.29 -8.41 4.40
N ALA A 117 -6.07 -9.48 4.45
CA ALA A 117 -6.03 -10.52 3.44
C ALA A 117 -6.41 -9.96 2.06
N THR A 118 -5.51 -10.08 1.09
CA THR A 118 -5.65 -9.46 -0.22
C THR A 118 -5.22 -10.39 -1.36
N PRO A 119 -6.14 -10.99 -2.12
CA PRO A 119 -5.87 -11.49 -3.46
C PRO A 119 -6.05 -10.38 -4.50
N ALA A 120 -5.08 -10.23 -5.39
CA ALA A 120 -5.13 -9.29 -6.50
C ALA A 120 -4.45 -9.86 -7.75
N VAL A 121 -4.76 -9.30 -8.89
CA VAL A 121 -4.17 -9.66 -10.18
C VAL A 121 -3.89 -8.42 -11.00
N SER A 122 -2.77 -8.42 -11.71
CA SER A 122 -2.44 -7.41 -12.69
C SER A 122 -1.98 -8.03 -14.01
N TYR A 123 -2.18 -7.29 -15.09
CA TYR A 123 -1.75 -7.67 -16.43
C TYR A 123 -1.21 -6.45 -17.17
N ALA A 124 0.02 -6.54 -17.64
CA ALA A 124 0.65 -5.51 -18.47
C ALA A 124 0.63 -5.91 -19.94
N PHE A 125 0.07 -5.04 -20.78
CA PHE A 125 0.03 -5.20 -22.23
C PHE A 125 1.30 -4.62 -22.87
N GLU A 126 1.75 -5.19 -23.97
CA GLU A 126 2.91 -4.66 -24.74
C GLU A 126 2.70 -3.20 -25.22
N SER A 127 1.45 -2.75 -25.29
CA SER A 127 1.07 -1.39 -25.70
C SER A 127 1.34 -0.30 -24.67
N GLY A 128 1.82 -0.65 -23.47
CA GLY A 128 1.99 0.25 -22.33
C GLY A 128 0.74 0.39 -21.43
N PHE A 129 -0.37 -0.23 -21.79
CA PHE A 129 -1.52 -0.35 -20.90
C PHE A 129 -1.30 -1.42 -19.86
N SER A 130 -1.87 -1.21 -18.68
CA SER A 130 -2.01 -2.23 -17.64
C SER A 130 -3.40 -2.19 -17.03
N LEU A 131 -3.84 -3.34 -16.54
CA LEU A 131 -5.07 -3.50 -15.78
C LEU A 131 -4.73 -4.26 -14.49
N ALA A 132 -5.32 -3.83 -13.39
CA ALA A 132 -5.19 -4.49 -12.11
C ALA A 132 -6.53 -4.52 -11.39
N GLY A 133 -6.69 -5.47 -10.47
CA GLY A 133 -7.87 -5.50 -9.60
C GLY A 133 -7.76 -6.61 -8.57
N GLY A 134 -8.56 -6.47 -7.52
CA GLY A 134 -8.55 -7.41 -6.41
C GLY A 134 -9.61 -7.13 -5.38
N ILE A 135 -9.49 -7.87 -4.29
CA ILE A 135 -10.32 -7.72 -3.09
C ILE A 135 -9.38 -7.62 -1.91
N SER A 136 -9.67 -6.74 -0.97
CA SER A 136 -8.96 -6.64 0.31
C SER A 136 -9.96 -6.71 1.45
N SER A 137 -9.64 -7.47 2.51
CA SER A 137 -10.49 -7.57 3.69
C SER A 137 -9.67 -7.21 4.93
N PRO A 138 -9.93 -6.06 5.57
CA PRO A 138 -9.25 -5.64 6.79
C PRO A 138 -9.46 -6.58 7.98
N GLN A 139 -10.47 -7.42 7.94
CA GLN A 139 -10.77 -8.42 8.97
C GLN A 139 -10.21 -9.82 8.64
N ASP A 140 -9.41 -9.95 7.57
CA ASP A 140 -8.85 -11.22 7.09
C ASP A 140 -9.91 -12.27 6.66
N GLU A 141 -11.15 -11.84 6.47
CA GLU A 141 -12.30 -12.67 6.09
C GLU A 141 -12.85 -12.25 4.72
N ILE A 142 -12.20 -12.67 3.65
CA ILE A 142 -12.64 -12.35 2.29
C ILE A 142 -13.99 -13.01 1.99
N LEU A 143 -14.97 -12.21 1.56
CA LEU A 143 -16.34 -12.61 1.30
C LEU A 143 -17.05 -13.24 2.52
N GLY A 144 -16.60 -12.87 3.72
CA GLY A 144 -17.19 -13.32 4.98
C GLY A 144 -18.46 -12.53 5.35
N GLU A 145 -19.36 -13.16 6.12
CA GLU A 145 -20.51 -12.45 6.69
C GLU A 145 -20.05 -11.51 7.82
N GLY A 146 -20.21 -10.21 7.64
CA GLY A 146 -19.99 -9.19 8.68
C GLY A 146 -18.62 -8.49 8.67
N GLY A 147 -17.78 -8.78 7.69
CA GLY A 147 -16.59 -8.00 7.39
C GLY A 147 -16.83 -6.99 6.26
N THR A 148 -16.00 -5.97 6.16
CA THR A 148 -16.00 -5.05 5.02
C THR A 148 -15.06 -5.60 3.96
N ASP A 149 -15.58 -5.90 2.78
CA ASP A 149 -14.78 -6.22 1.61
C ASP A 149 -14.57 -4.97 0.76
N ILE A 150 -13.33 -4.73 0.41
CA ILE A 150 -12.95 -3.62 -0.48
C ILE A 150 -12.61 -4.23 -1.83
N VAL A 151 -13.35 -3.85 -2.86
CA VAL A 151 -13.10 -4.28 -4.24
C VAL A 151 -12.52 -3.12 -5.02
N GLY A 152 -11.41 -3.33 -5.72
CA GLY A 152 -10.78 -2.29 -6.48
C GLY A 152 -10.32 -2.74 -7.86
N VAL A 153 -10.33 -1.81 -8.81
CA VAL A 153 -9.80 -1.99 -10.14
C VAL A 153 -9.02 -0.76 -10.57
N GLU A 154 -7.97 -0.95 -11.34
CA GLU A 154 -7.17 0.11 -11.94
C GLU A 154 -6.93 -0.15 -13.41
N GLY A 155 -6.98 0.91 -14.21
CA GLY A 155 -6.43 0.94 -15.56
C GLY A 155 -5.35 2.00 -15.62
N ALA A 156 -4.15 1.63 -16.12
CA ALA A 156 -3.05 2.56 -16.26
C ALA A 156 -2.44 2.51 -17.66
N TYR A 157 -1.78 3.60 -18.02
CA TYR A 157 -0.98 3.72 -19.23
C TYR A 157 0.37 4.35 -18.90
N THR A 158 1.44 3.70 -19.33
CA THR A 158 2.81 4.19 -19.14
C THR A 158 3.47 4.41 -20.50
N ALA A 159 3.92 5.64 -20.72
CA ALA A 159 4.73 6.04 -21.86
C ALA A 159 6.15 6.41 -21.42
N ASP A 160 7.05 6.70 -22.35
CA ASP A 160 8.45 7.00 -22.05
C ASP A 160 8.66 8.20 -21.11
N SER A 161 7.75 9.17 -21.11
CA SER A 161 7.90 10.44 -20.36
C SER A 161 6.69 10.85 -19.53
N TRP A 162 5.62 10.09 -19.56
CA TRP A 162 4.43 10.33 -18.75
C TRP A 162 3.66 9.03 -18.51
N GLY A 163 2.85 9.04 -17.46
CA GLY A 163 1.91 7.98 -17.16
C GLY A 163 0.61 8.56 -16.65
N ALA A 164 -0.45 7.80 -16.77
CA ALA A 164 -1.76 8.11 -16.20
C ALA A 164 -2.41 6.83 -15.72
N SER A 165 -3.11 6.92 -14.61
CA SER A 165 -3.90 5.81 -14.09
C SER A 165 -5.27 6.30 -13.64
N LEU A 166 -6.22 5.39 -13.64
CA LEU A 166 -7.56 5.59 -13.12
C LEU A 166 -7.93 4.39 -12.27
N ALA A 167 -8.16 4.62 -11.00
CA ALA A 167 -8.61 3.61 -10.06
C ALA A 167 -10.05 3.84 -9.63
N TYR A 168 -10.78 2.76 -9.45
CA TYR A 168 -12.10 2.72 -8.84
C TYR A 168 -12.08 1.73 -7.68
N THR A 169 -12.62 2.13 -6.56
CA THR A 169 -12.72 1.30 -5.36
C THR A 169 -14.13 1.36 -4.80
N ASP A 170 -14.67 0.20 -4.48
CA ASP A 170 -15.93 0.01 -3.76
C ASP A 170 -15.61 -0.58 -2.39
N ALA A 171 -15.91 0.16 -1.34
CA ALA A 171 -15.76 -0.22 0.06
C ALA A 171 -17.15 -0.29 0.72
N GLU A 172 -18.05 -1.12 0.16
CA GLU A 172 -19.43 -1.36 0.56
C GLU A 172 -20.32 -0.09 0.60
N GLU A 173 -20.15 0.76 1.60
CA GLU A 173 -20.98 1.96 1.78
C GLU A 173 -20.45 3.18 1.01
N THR A 174 -19.22 3.11 0.51
CA THR A 174 -18.54 4.25 -0.11
C THR A 174 -17.75 3.84 -1.33
N THR A 175 -17.90 4.60 -2.41
CA THR A 175 -17.11 4.43 -3.62
C THR A 175 -16.10 5.55 -3.78
N TYR A 176 -14.92 5.22 -4.29
CA TYR A 176 -13.82 6.15 -4.48
C TYR A 176 -13.32 6.09 -5.92
N TRP A 177 -12.82 7.24 -6.38
CA TRP A 177 -12.14 7.37 -7.66
C TRP A 177 -10.78 8.02 -7.45
N GLY A 178 -9.72 7.41 -7.98
CA GLY A 178 -8.35 7.92 -7.97
C GLY A 178 -7.84 8.21 -9.38
N LEU A 179 -7.04 9.27 -9.55
CA LEU A 179 -6.44 9.68 -10.82
C LEU A 179 -4.99 10.05 -10.61
#